data_7c571521db6f1e5689c468fd3cd07919
#
_entry.id   7c571521db6f1e5689c468fd3cd07919
#
_cell.length_a   1.000
_cell.length_b   1.000
_cell.length_c   1.000
_cell.angle_alpha   90.00
_cell.angle_beta   90.00
_cell.angle_gamma   90.00
#
_symmetry.space_group_name_H-M   'P 1'
#
loop_
_entity.id
_entity.type
_entity.pdbx_description
1 polymer ?
#
loop_
_entity_poly.entity_id
_entity_poly.type
_entity_poly.pdbx_seq_one_letter_code
_entity_poly.pdbx_strand_id
1 'polypeptide(L)'
;RAPAKRKGLASFLVLVILLTGAFASSCSRDGGNRAGFLNPSSQRESSPNTNSAKVWFLLDRSGSMDPVRSDVVVGFNGFVSELRGQPGDCQMTLVLFDEFQPFDVVFSAKPIVNIPDLKRSDYWPDGGTPFYDALGTLIVRADTRIANRIAQGEPAEDQLVVILTDGLENASFRYNQRKIGNLIQDRQDEGWTFVFLGANQDSYAEGARIGLTGGNIQNFETSGQSIALAYDSVSRATKEYCGKSSGQRKDSISNFFGGFKEAEGGN
;
A
#
# COMPACT_ATOMS: atom_id res chain seq x y z
N ARG A 1 40.30 9.51 37.84
CA ARG A 1 40.37 8.12 37.30
C ARG A 1 38.94 7.66 37.07
N ALA A 2 38.50 7.60 35.78
CA ALA A 2 37.27 7.01 35.36
C ALA A 2 37.55 5.83 34.42
N PRO A 3 36.85 4.70 34.51
CA PRO A 3 37.05 3.60 33.58
C PRO A 3 36.21 3.73 32.31
N ALA A 4 36.83 3.37 31.21
CA ALA A 4 36.27 3.34 29.87
C ALA A 4 35.13 2.31 29.75
N LYS A 5 33.99 2.69 29.12
CA LYS A 5 32.93 1.77 28.72
C LYS A 5 33.11 1.33 27.26
N ARG A 6 33.24 0.03 27.09
CA ARG A 6 33.33 -0.69 25.82
C ARG A 6 32.06 -0.55 25.00
N LYS A 7 32.23 -0.24 23.73
CA LYS A 7 31.18 -0.34 22.68
C LYS A 7 30.99 -1.82 22.34
N GLY A 8 29.76 -2.30 22.50
CA GLY A 8 29.34 -3.62 22.00
C GLY A 8 28.66 -3.45 20.64
N LEU A 9 29.36 -3.86 19.59
CA LEU A 9 28.77 -4.07 18.26
C LEU A 9 28.04 -5.41 18.29
N ALA A 10 26.72 -5.40 18.13
CA ALA A 10 25.96 -6.62 17.87
C ALA A 10 25.84 -6.79 16.36
N SER A 11 26.72 -7.60 15.79
CA SER A 11 26.58 -8.11 14.42
C SER A 11 25.50 -9.18 14.38
N PHE A 12 24.41 -8.95 13.67
CA PHE A 12 23.48 -10.01 13.30
C PHE A 12 24.06 -10.75 12.09
N LEU A 13 24.57 -11.93 12.34
CA LEU A 13 25.04 -12.88 11.34
C LEU A 13 23.82 -13.64 10.80
N VAL A 14 23.39 -13.36 9.56
CA VAL A 14 22.40 -14.18 8.84
C VAL A 14 23.14 -15.38 8.27
N LEU A 15 22.89 -16.57 8.81
CA LEU A 15 23.43 -17.84 8.34
C LEU A 15 22.58 -18.33 7.16
N VAL A 16 23.09 -18.19 5.94
CA VAL A 16 22.52 -18.81 4.73
C VAL A 16 23.07 -20.24 4.63
N ILE A 17 22.20 -21.23 4.83
CA ILE A 17 22.55 -22.64 4.59
C ILE A 17 22.26 -22.95 3.12
N LEU A 18 23.31 -23.08 2.32
CA LEU A 18 23.28 -23.60 0.97
C LEU A 18 23.31 -25.14 1.02
N LEU A 19 22.18 -25.79 0.73
CA LEU A 19 22.13 -27.23 0.47
C LEU A 19 22.40 -27.48 -1.02
N THR A 20 23.62 -27.89 -1.35
CA THR A 20 23.97 -28.39 -2.67
C THR A 20 23.65 -29.89 -2.73
N GLY A 21 22.57 -30.24 -3.44
CA GLY A 21 22.26 -31.62 -3.81
C GLY A 21 22.86 -31.96 -5.16
N ALA A 22 23.90 -32.80 -5.17
CA ALA A 22 24.47 -33.35 -6.38
C ALA A 22 23.60 -34.53 -6.87
N PHE A 23 23.06 -34.45 -8.08
CA PHE A 23 22.50 -35.58 -8.79
C PHE A 23 23.48 -36.08 -9.83
N ALA A 24 23.89 -37.33 -9.65
CA ALA A 24 24.75 -38.07 -10.57
C ALA A 24 23.96 -38.48 -11.83
N SER A 25 24.58 -38.21 -12.98
CA SER A 25 24.12 -38.61 -14.30
C SER A 25 24.55 -40.05 -14.57
N SER A 26 23.65 -40.97 -14.88
CA SER A 26 23.98 -42.22 -15.51
C SER A 26 23.51 -42.22 -16.96
N CYS A 27 24.47 -42.39 -17.84
CA CYS A 27 24.31 -42.48 -19.27
C CYS A 27 24.00 -43.96 -19.66
N SER A 28 22.92 -44.22 -20.39
CA SER A 28 22.76 -45.45 -21.19
C SER A 28 22.33 -45.10 -22.61
N ARG A 29 23.15 -45.49 -23.55
CA ARG A 29 22.84 -45.50 -24.98
C ARG A 29 22.00 -46.73 -25.29
N ASP A 30 20.92 -46.59 -26.06
CA ASP A 30 20.66 -47.50 -27.19
C ASP A 30 19.65 -46.92 -28.20
N GLY A 31 19.79 -47.38 -29.39
CA GLY A 31 19.48 -47.03 -30.73
C GLY A 31 18.03 -46.86 -31.18
N GLY A 32 17.91 -45.98 -32.14
CA GLY A 32 17.19 -46.05 -33.42
C GLY A 32 15.69 -46.26 -33.42
N ASN A 33 14.88 -45.25 -33.81
CA ASN A 33 14.13 -45.30 -35.06
C ASN A 33 13.41 -43.97 -35.37
N ARG A 34 13.28 -43.69 -36.68
CA ARG A 34 12.60 -42.55 -37.28
C ARG A 34 11.09 -42.62 -37.06
N ALA A 35 10.44 -41.53 -36.73
CA ALA A 35 9.35 -40.89 -37.50
C ALA A 35 8.55 -39.92 -36.61
N GLY A 36 8.16 -38.78 -37.17
CA GLY A 36 7.06 -37.97 -36.63
C GLY A 36 7.50 -36.63 -36.06
N PHE A 37 7.65 -35.63 -36.93
CA PHE A 37 7.58 -34.23 -36.56
C PHE A 37 6.19 -33.93 -35.99
N LEU A 38 6.05 -33.97 -34.69
CA LEU A 38 4.97 -33.29 -34.00
C LEU A 38 5.59 -32.07 -33.29
N ASN A 39 5.21 -30.94 -33.82
CA ASN A 39 5.47 -29.62 -33.24
C ASN A 39 4.97 -29.60 -31.79
N PRO A 40 5.80 -29.51 -30.75
CA PRO A 40 5.28 -29.23 -29.42
C PRO A 40 4.82 -27.79 -29.44
N SER A 41 3.50 -27.61 -29.65
CA SER A 41 2.84 -26.39 -29.28
C SER A 41 3.35 -25.97 -27.90
N SER A 42 4.09 -24.87 -27.87
CA SER A 42 4.57 -24.22 -26.68
C SER A 42 3.39 -24.01 -25.72
N GLN A 43 3.23 -24.91 -24.77
CA GLN A 43 2.55 -24.59 -23.56
C GLN A 43 3.42 -23.50 -22.93
N ARG A 44 3.04 -22.25 -23.15
CA ARG A 44 3.44 -21.17 -22.26
C ARG A 44 2.97 -21.63 -20.89
N GLU A 45 3.89 -22.14 -20.09
CA GLU A 45 3.70 -22.19 -18.65
C GLU A 45 3.30 -20.78 -18.25
N SER A 46 2.06 -20.63 -17.84
CA SER A 46 1.57 -19.39 -17.27
C SER A 46 2.45 -19.16 -16.04
N SER A 47 3.36 -18.21 -16.14
CA SER A 47 4.08 -17.71 -14.98
C SER A 47 3.06 -17.51 -13.86
N PRO A 48 3.34 -17.90 -12.60
CA PRO A 48 2.41 -17.72 -11.51
C PRO A 48 1.95 -16.26 -11.52
N ASN A 49 0.65 -16.04 -11.44
CA ASN A 49 0.02 -14.74 -11.61
C ASN A 49 0.58 -13.78 -10.56
N THR A 50 1.63 -13.03 -10.93
CA THR A 50 2.31 -12.06 -10.08
C THR A 50 1.53 -10.75 -9.97
N ASN A 51 0.24 -10.76 -10.30
CA ASN A 51 -0.60 -9.58 -10.40
C ASN A 51 -1.35 -9.24 -9.11
N SER A 52 -1.07 -9.92 -7.99
CA SER A 52 -1.72 -9.56 -6.74
C SER A 52 -1.25 -8.18 -6.25
N ALA A 53 -2.20 -7.37 -5.82
CA ALA A 53 -1.92 -6.08 -5.22
C ALA A 53 -2.50 -5.99 -3.81
N LYS A 54 -1.78 -5.31 -2.94
CA LYS A 54 -2.16 -5.01 -1.58
C LYS A 54 -2.46 -3.53 -1.43
N VAL A 55 -3.69 -3.21 -1.11
CA VAL A 55 -4.13 -1.85 -0.79
C VAL A 55 -4.09 -1.68 0.73
N TRP A 56 -3.37 -0.69 1.19
CA TRP A 56 -3.38 -0.19 2.55
C TRP A 56 -4.14 1.13 2.56
N PHE A 57 -5.28 1.17 3.23
CA PHE A 57 -6.03 2.40 3.40
C PHE A 57 -5.79 2.92 4.82
N LEU A 58 -5.05 4.03 4.92
CA LEU A 58 -4.73 4.72 6.16
C LEU A 58 -5.68 5.91 6.28
N LEU A 59 -6.66 5.79 7.16
CA LEU A 59 -7.75 6.74 7.34
C LEU A 59 -7.60 7.46 8.67
N ASP A 60 -7.46 8.77 8.60
CA ASP A 60 -7.40 9.66 9.76
C ASP A 60 -8.72 9.61 10.54
N ARG A 61 -8.60 9.44 11.85
CA ARG A 61 -9.69 9.49 12.81
C ARG A 61 -9.39 10.53 13.90
N SER A 62 -8.58 11.54 13.63
CA SER A 62 -8.33 12.65 14.54
C SER A 62 -9.57 13.54 14.71
N GLY A 63 -9.58 14.35 15.75
CA GLY A 63 -10.75 15.18 16.12
C GLY A 63 -11.20 16.15 15.03
N SER A 64 -10.30 16.62 14.16
CA SER A 64 -10.62 17.48 13.01
C SER A 64 -11.57 16.83 12.00
N MET A 65 -11.57 15.48 11.92
CA MET A 65 -12.45 14.71 11.03
C MET A 65 -13.92 14.66 11.50
N ASP A 66 -14.26 15.13 12.73
CA ASP A 66 -15.63 15.01 13.27
C ASP A 66 -16.70 15.74 12.43
N PRO A 67 -16.49 16.95 11.90
CA PRO A 67 -17.47 17.61 11.06
C PRO A 67 -17.87 16.82 9.81
N VAL A 68 -16.96 16.01 9.29
CA VAL A 68 -17.13 15.23 8.05
C VAL A 68 -17.28 13.73 8.29
N ARG A 69 -17.40 13.32 9.54
CA ARG A 69 -17.48 11.91 9.96
C ARG A 69 -18.45 11.06 9.15
N SER A 70 -19.64 11.56 8.90
CA SER A 70 -20.66 10.82 8.14
C SER A 70 -20.27 10.66 6.67
N ASP A 71 -19.71 11.71 6.07
CA ASP A 71 -19.34 11.73 4.66
C ASP A 71 -18.13 10.83 4.40
N VAL A 72 -17.19 10.75 5.35
CA VAL A 72 -16.07 9.81 5.31
C VAL A 72 -16.55 8.36 5.32
N VAL A 73 -17.47 8.01 6.22
CA VAL A 73 -18.03 6.63 6.28
C VAL A 73 -18.79 6.28 5.01
N VAL A 74 -19.61 7.19 4.50
CA VAL A 74 -20.36 6.99 3.24
C VAL A 74 -19.40 6.88 2.05
N GLY A 75 -18.41 7.78 1.98
CA GLY A 75 -17.42 7.79 0.92
C GLY A 75 -16.57 6.52 0.91
N PHE A 76 -16.09 6.07 2.07
CA PHE A 76 -15.33 4.81 2.17
C PHE A 76 -16.16 3.61 1.75
N ASN A 77 -17.43 3.53 2.15
CA ASN A 77 -18.31 2.43 1.75
C ASN A 77 -18.62 2.47 0.24
N GLY A 78 -18.80 3.67 -0.34
CA GLY A 78 -18.89 3.87 -1.78
C GLY A 78 -17.67 3.38 -2.53
N PHE A 79 -16.48 3.78 -2.07
CA PHE A 79 -15.19 3.35 -2.60
C PHE A 79 -15.06 1.82 -2.61
N VAL A 80 -15.34 1.14 -1.48
CA VAL A 80 -15.31 -0.32 -1.41
C VAL A 80 -16.34 -0.95 -2.33
N SER A 81 -17.56 -0.37 -2.41
CA SER A 81 -18.65 -0.88 -3.27
C SER A 81 -18.26 -0.87 -4.75
N GLU A 82 -17.61 0.19 -5.22
CA GLU A 82 -17.13 0.29 -6.60
C GLU A 82 -16.04 -0.73 -6.93
N LEU A 83 -15.17 -1.02 -5.96
CA LEU A 83 -14.10 -1.99 -6.14
C LEU A 83 -14.58 -3.43 -6.12
N ARG A 84 -15.71 -3.75 -5.42
CA ARG A 84 -16.23 -5.13 -5.31
C ARG A 84 -16.61 -5.74 -6.67
N GLY A 85 -16.98 -4.93 -7.64
CA GLY A 85 -17.40 -5.39 -8.98
C GLY A 85 -16.24 -5.66 -9.95
N GLN A 86 -14.99 -5.54 -9.53
CA GLN A 86 -13.85 -5.64 -10.42
C GLN A 86 -13.18 -7.01 -10.40
N PRO A 87 -12.79 -7.54 -11.59
CA PRO A 87 -11.86 -8.65 -11.64
C PRO A 87 -10.47 -8.17 -11.20
N GLY A 88 -9.84 -8.88 -10.29
CA GLY A 88 -8.49 -8.60 -9.84
C GLY A 88 -8.19 -9.27 -8.51
N ASP A 89 -6.93 -9.62 -8.29
CA ASP A 89 -6.45 -10.20 -7.04
C ASP A 89 -5.93 -9.07 -6.13
N CYS A 90 -6.88 -8.18 -5.73
CA CYS A 90 -6.58 -7.11 -4.79
C CYS A 90 -7.13 -7.46 -3.40
N GLN A 91 -6.28 -7.31 -2.39
CA GLN A 91 -6.63 -7.37 -0.99
C GLN A 91 -6.47 -6.01 -0.34
N MET A 92 -7.31 -5.71 0.65
CA MET A 92 -7.21 -4.45 1.38
C MET A 92 -7.03 -4.68 2.88
N THR A 93 -6.31 -3.75 3.50
CA THR A 93 -6.26 -3.52 4.95
C THR A 93 -6.73 -2.10 5.21
N LEU A 94 -7.69 -1.93 6.11
CA LEU A 94 -8.09 -0.62 6.62
C LEU A 94 -7.46 -0.41 7.99
N VAL A 95 -6.77 0.72 8.12
CA VAL A 95 -6.17 1.21 9.36
C VAL A 95 -6.76 2.57 9.67
N LEU A 96 -7.33 2.73 10.86
CA LEU A 96 -7.68 4.03 11.42
C LEU A 96 -6.54 4.51 12.32
N PHE A 97 -6.33 5.82 12.42
CA PHE A 97 -5.32 6.35 13.32
C PHE A 97 -5.77 7.66 13.97
N ASP A 98 -5.49 7.80 15.25
CA ASP A 98 -5.66 8.99 16.08
C ASP A 98 -4.62 8.97 17.21
N GLU A 99 -4.60 9.97 18.05
CA GLU A 99 -3.66 10.09 19.17
C GLU A 99 -3.77 8.95 20.19
N PHE A 100 -4.98 8.42 20.44
CA PHE A 100 -5.24 7.39 21.43
C PHE A 100 -4.97 5.99 20.88
N GLN A 101 -5.21 5.81 19.58
CA GLN A 101 -4.96 4.57 18.85
C GLN A 101 -4.19 4.87 17.55
N PRO A 102 -2.88 5.09 17.65
CA PRO A 102 -2.07 5.51 16.49
C PRO A 102 -2.05 4.51 15.33
N PHE A 103 -2.53 3.28 15.53
CA PHE A 103 -2.60 2.26 14.51
C PHE A 103 -3.68 1.20 14.84
N ASP A 104 -4.92 1.49 14.48
CA ASP A 104 -6.07 0.62 14.71
C ASP A 104 -6.47 -0.13 13.43
N VAL A 105 -6.28 -1.45 13.41
CA VAL A 105 -6.56 -2.29 12.24
C VAL A 105 -8.00 -2.78 12.27
N VAL A 106 -8.87 -2.16 11.50
CA VAL A 106 -10.30 -2.56 11.38
C VAL A 106 -10.44 -3.93 10.71
N PHE A 107 -9.71 -4.15 9.64
CA PHE A 107 -9.56 -5.45 8.98
C PHE A 107 -8.22 -5.55 8.26
N SER A 108 -7.73 -6.76 8.10
CA SER A 108 -6.42 -7.01 7.48
C SER A 108 -6.53 -8.00 6.34
N ALA A 109 -5.89 -7.66 5.20
CA ALA A 109 -5.68 -8.53 4.05
C ALA A 109 -6.98 -9.23 3.55
N LYS A 110 -8.10 -8.52 3.58
CA LYS A 110 -9.35 -9.07 3.03
C LYS A 110 -9.41 -8.91 1.52
N PRO A 111 -9.81 -9.95 0.78
CA PRO A 111 -10.24 -9.78 -0.61
C PRO A 111 -11.31 -8.68 -0.69
N ILE A 112 -11.25 -7.82 -1.69
CA ILE A 112 -12.13 -6.63 -1.77
C ILE A 112 -13.61 -7.02 -1.74
N VAL A 113 -13.97 -8.12 -2.37
CA VAL A 113 -15.36 -8.64 -2.40
C VAL A 113 -15.91 -9.00 -1.01
N ASN A 114 -15.03 -9.24 -0.03
CA ASN A 114 -15.37 -9.67 1.34
C ASN A 114 -15.21 -8.55 2.38
N ILE A 115 -14.93 -7.31 1.96
CA ILE A 115 -14.77 -6.20 2.89
C ILE A 115 -16.16 -5.80 3.41
N PRO A 116 -16.37 -5.76 4.75
CA PRO A 116 -17.61 -5.27 5.31
C PRO A 116 -17.69 -3.76 5.19
N ASP A 117 -18.90 -3.22 5.21
CA ASP A 117 -19.08 -1.79 5.32
C ASP A 117 -18.55 -1.26 6.66
N LEU A 118 -17.88 -0.12 6.60
CA LEU A 118 -17.48 0.63 7.79
C LEU A 118 -18.74 1.17 8.47
N LYS A 119 -18.91 0.89 9.75
CA LYS A 119 -20.04 1.40 10.51
C LYS A 119 -19.70 2.76 11.11
N ARG A 120 -20.70 3.62 11.24
CA ARG A 120 -20.53 4.90 11.92
C ARG A 120 -20.07 4.75 13.38
N SER A 121 -20.40 3.63 14.03
CA SER A 121 -19.93 3.30 15.38
C SER A 121 -18.44 2.98 15.45
N ASP A 122 -17.84 2.57 14.33
CA ASP A 122 -16.45 2.12 14.29
C ASP A 122 -15.49 3.27 13.92
N TYR A 123 -16.06 4.39 13.43
CA TYR A 123 -15.33 5.59 13.07
C TYR A 123 -15.74 6.76 13.98
N TRP A 124 -14.95 7.00 15.02
CA TRP A 124 -15.20 8.00 16.04
C TRP A 124 -14.01 8.95 16.16
N PRO A 125 -14.04 10.11 15.45
CA PRO A 125 -12.95 11.07 15.47
C PRO A 125 -12.70 11.66 16.86
N ASP A 126 -11.42 11.65 17.30
CA ASP A 126 -10.97 12.23 18.55
C ASP A 126 -9.43 12.43 18.58
N GLY A 127 -8.94 13.32 19.43
CA GLY A 127 -7.51 13.54 19.66
C GLY A 127 -6.74 14.17 18.50
N GLY A 128 -5.42 14.05 18.55
CA GLY A 128 -4.48 14.58 17.57
C GLY A 128 -4.19 13.61 16.42
N THR A 129 -3.32 14.05 15.50
CA THR A 129 -3.00 13.39 14.23
C THR A 129 -1.56 12.84 14.23
N PRO A 130 -1.28 11.62 14.72
CA PRO A 130 0.06 11.00 14.70
C PRO A 130 0.34 10.35 13.33
N PHE A 131 0.28 11.14 12.28
CA PHE A 131 0.35 10.66 10.90
C PHE A 131 1.67 9.95 10.58
N TYR A 132 2.81 10.51 11.01
CA TYR A 132 4.11 9.87 10.73
C TYR A 132 4.27 8.54 11.47
N ASP A 133 3.77 8.43 12.70
CA ASP A 133 3.81 7.19 13.47
C ASP A 133 2.91 6.12 12.86
N ALA A 134 1.73 6.49 12.38
CA ALA A 134 0.80 5.61 11.69
C ALA A 134 1.40 5.09 10.38
N LEU A 135 1.91 5.98 9.54
CA LEU A 135 2.49 5.62 8.24
C LEU A 135 3.77 4.79 8.39
N GLY A 136 4.67 5.17 9.31
CA GLY A 136 5.87 4.38 9.58
C GLY A 136 5.56 2.98 10.11
N THR A 137 4.53 2.85 10.97
CA THR A 137 4.07 1.54 11.45
C THR A 137 3.47 0.71 10.32
N LEU A 138 2.70 1.33 9.42
CA LEU A 138 2.14 0.68 8.24
C LEU A 138 3.24 0.09 7.36
N ILE A 139 4.26 0.90 7.02
CA ILE A 139 5.37 0.47 6.16
C ILE A 139 6.07 -0.74 6.78
N VAL A 140 6.42 -0.71 8.07
CA VAL A 140 7.08 -1.85 8.75
C VAL A 140 6.21 -3.11 8.74
N ARG A 141 4.89 -2.98 8.91
CA ARG A 141 3.98 -4.13 8.83
C ARG A 141 3.87 -4.69 7.42
N ALA A 142 3.85 -3.84 6.42
CA ALA A 142 3.82 -4.26 5.02
C ALA A 142 5.13 -4.97 4.62
N ASP A 143 6.29 -4.45 5.04
CA ASP A 143 7.59 -5.11 4.86
C ASP A 143 7.61 -6.51 5.48
N THR A 144 7.11 -6.62 6.72
CA THR A 144 7.02 -7.90 7.41
C THR A 144 6.12 -8.89 6.66
N ARG A 145 4.99 -8.42 6.12
CA ARG A 145 4.10 -9.24 5.32
C ARG A 145 4.79 -9.74 4.05
N ILE A 146 5.47 -8.86 3.33
CA ILE A 146 6.21 -9.21 2.10
C ILE A 146 7.29 -10.25 2.43
N ALA A 147 8.08 -10.02 3.47
CA ALA A 147 9.13 -10.97 3.89
C ALA A 147 8.56 -12.35 4.24
N ASN A 148 7.41 -12.41 4.93
CA ASN A 148 6.75 -13.66 5.27
C ASN A 148 6.23 -14.40 4.03
N ARG A 149 5.66 -13.71 3.04
CA ARG A 149 5.22 -14.30 1.77
C ARG A 149 6.40 -14.91 1.01
N ILE A 150 7.48 -14.15 0.87
CA ILE A 150 8.70 -14.62 0.21
C ILE A 150 9.27 -15.87 0.92
N ALA A 151 9.28 -15.86 2.26
CA ALA A 151 9.74 -17.01 3.04
C ALA A 151 8.85 -18.26 2.86
N GLN A 152 7.58 -18.09 2.47
CA GLN A 152 6.64 -19.16 2.14
C GLN A 152 6.69 -19.58 0.66
N GLY A 153 7.57 -18.98 -0.14
CA GLY A 153 7.67 -19.23 -1.56
C GLY A 153 6.59 -18.53 -2.39
N GLU A 154 5.85 -17.59 -1.80
CA GLU A 154 4.85 -16.81 -2.51
C GLU A 154 5.49 -15.53 -3.10
N PRO A 155 5.03 -15.05 -4.26
CA PRO A 155 5.53 -13.80 -4.84
C PRO A 155 5.17 -12.61 -3.95
N ALA A 156 6.00 -11.57 -3.98
CA ALA A 156 5.67 -10.28 -3.39
C ALA A 156 4.44 -9.68 -4.08
N GLU A 157 3.60 -9.01 -3.29
CA GLU A 157 2.45 -8.25 -3.80
C GLU A 157 2.90 -6.82 -4.11
N ASP A 158 2.36 -6.20 -5.15
CA ASP A 158 2.51 -4.77 -5.36
C ASP A 158 1.77 -3.99 -4.25
N GLN A 159 2.37 -2.94 -3.74
CA GLN A 159 1.84 -2.19 -2.61
C GLN A 159 1.27 -0.85 -3.07
N LEU A 160 0.02 -0.59 -2.71
CA LEU A 160 -0.64 0.71 -2.82
C LEU A 160 -1.01 1.20 -1.43
N VAL A 161 -0.49 2.35 -1.03
CA VAL A 161 -0.82 3.01 0.24
C VAL A 161 -1.65 4.24 -0.06
N VAL A 162 -2.91 4.23 0.33
CA VAL A 162 -3.85 5.35 0.22
C VAL A 162 -3.99 6.01 1.58
N ILE A 163 -3.71 7.28 1.67
CA ILE A 163 -3.77 8.09 2.89
C ILE A 163 -4.88 9.11 2.73
N LEU A 164 -5.80 9.18 3.69
CA LEU A 164 -6.82 10.22 3.76
C LEU A 164 -6.76 10.90 5.12
N THR A 165 -6.53 12.21 5.13
CA THR A 165 -6.42 13.04 6.34
C THR A 165 -6.89 14.47 6.06
N ASP A 166 -7.47 15.14 7.03
CA ASP A 166 -7.77 16.58 7.00
C ASP A 166 -6.85 17.40 7.92
N GLY A 167 -6.01 16.69 8.68
CA GLY A 167 -5.16 17.29 9.71
C GLY A 167 -3.68 17.31 9.35
N LEU A 168 -3.00 18.34 9.86
CA LEU A 168 -1.55 18.38 9.87
C LEU A 168 -1.02 17.47 10.97
N GLU A 169 0.11 16.83 10.70
CA GLU A 169 0.87 16.07 11.69
C GLU A 169 1.12 16.88 12.97
N ASN A 170 0.71 16.38 14.12
CA ASN A 170 0.85 17.10 15.40
C ASN A 170 1.05 16.21 16.64
N ALA A 171 1.05 14.88 16.49
CA ALA A 171 1.06 13.96 17.63
C ALA A 171 2.06 12.79 17.51
N SER A 172 2.88 12.73 16.45
CA SER A 172 3.89 11.68 16.29
C SER A 172 5.11 11.89 17.19
N PHE A 173 5.66 10.80 17.72
CA PHE A 173 6.85 10.83 18.57
C PHE A 173 7.95 9.82 18.17
N ARG A 174 7.65 8.80 17.34
CA ARG A 174 8.61 7.77 16.87
C ARG A 174 9.26 8.18 15.56
N TYR A 175 8.44 8.67 14.64
CA TYR A 175 8.83 9.09 13.32
C TYR A 175 8.72 10.60 13.19
N ASN A 176 9.52 11.17 12.31
CA ASN A 176 9.43 12.56 11.90
C ASN A 176 9.42 12.63 10.38
N GLN A 177 9.13 13.80 9.84
CA GLN A 177 9.06 14.06 8.41
C GLN A 177 10.22 13.46 7.62
N ARG A 178 11.46 13.69 8.05
CA ARG A 178 12.66 13.19 7.34
C ARG A 178 12.73 11.67 7.32
N LYS A 179 12.42 11.00 8.44
CA LYS A 179 12.41 9.53 8.51
C LYS A 179 11.34 8.96 7.59
N ILE A 180 10.15 9.55 7.58
CA ILE A 180 9.04 9.11 6.72
C ILE A 180 9.36 9.37 5.25
N GLY A 181 9.89 10.54 4.89
CA GLY A 181 10.30 10.82 3.53
C GLY A 181 11.33 9.81 2.98
N ASN A 182 12.34 9.47 3.79
CA ASN A 182 13.31 8.43 3.40
C ASN A 182 12.64 7.05 3.22
N LEU A 183 11.75 6.64 4.14
CA LEU A 183 11.02 5.37 4.02
C LEU A 183 10.16 5.32 2.76
N ILE A 184 9.44 6.40 2.45
CA ILE A 184 8.63 6.49 1.23
C ILE A 184 9.53 6.36 0.00
N GLN A 185 10.65 7.13 -0.06
CA GLN A 185 11.55 7.07 -1.20
C GLN A 185 12.11 5.66 -1.41
N ASP A 186 12.61 5.02 -0.34
CA ASP A 186 13.13 3.65 -0.41
C ASP A 186 12.07 2.68 -0.96
N ARG A 187 10.81 2.82 -0.55
CA ARG A 187 9.72 1.94 -1.00
C ARG A 187 9.21 2.28 -2.40
N GLN A 188 9.24 3.55 -2.81
CA GLN A 188 8.97 3.94 -4.20
C GLN A 188 10.01 3.35 -5.15
N ASP A 189 11.29 3.34 -4.76
CA ASP A 189 12.37 2.71 -5.53
C ASP A 189 12.17 1.18 -5.66
N GLU A 190 11.49 0.55 -4.68
CA GLU A 190 11.07 -0.85 -4.71
C GLU A 190 9.75 -1.08 -5.46
N GLY A 191 9.10 -0.03 -5.96
CA GLY A 191 7.88 -0.12 -6.78
C GLY A 191 6.57 0.11 -6.02
N TRP A 192 6.60 0.58 -4.76
CA TRP A 192 5.38 0.93 -4.03
C TRP A 192 4.78 2.23 -4.55
N THR A 193 3.45 2.29 -4.50
CA THR A 193 2.69 3.51 -4.82
C THR A 193 2.11 4.10 -3.55
N PHE A 194 2.37 5.38 -3.30
CA PHE A 194 1.78 6.14 -2.20
C PHE A 194 0.87 7.22 -2.76
N VAL A 195 -0.29 7.39 -2.17
CA VAL A 195 -1.33 8.35 -2.58
C VAL A 195 -1.80 9.13 -1.36
N PHE A 196 -1.88 10.44 -1.49
CA PHE A 196 -2.25 11.35 -0.41
C PHE A 196 -3.48 12.17 -0.80
N LEU A 197 -4.56 11.98 -0.06
CA LEU A 197 -5.75 12.80 -0.11
C LEU A 197 -5.75 13.66 1.14
N GLY A 198 -5.51 14.94 0.99
CA GLY A 198 -5.46 15.91 2.08
C GLY A 198 -6.59 16.92 1.99
N ALA A 199 -7.10 17.37 3.14
CA ALA A 199 -8.08 18.44 3.19
C ALA A 199 -7.44 19.77 3.54
N ASN A 200 -8.13 20.84 3.14
CA ASN A 200 -7.93 22.21 3.63
C ASN A 200 -6.50 22.71 3.50
N GLN A 201 -6.11 23.12 2.34
CA GLN A 201 -4.90 23.84 2.03
C GLN A 201 -3.83 22.98 1.37
N ASP A 202 -2.70 23.11 1.68
CA ASP A 202 -1.42 22.73 1.16
C ASP A 202 -1.16 21.20 1.09
N SER A 203 -2.18 20.39 0.75
CA SER A 203 -2.02 18.93 0.57
C SER A 203 -0.88 18.62 -0.38
N TYR A 204 -0.66 19.47 -1.38
CA TYR A 204 0.48 19.37 -2.28
C TYR A 204 1.81 19.65 -1.58
N ALA A 205 1.87 20.67 -0.70
CA ALA A 205 3.06 20.95 0.08
C ALA A 205 3.33 19.86 1.12
N GLU A 206 2.29 19.37 1.82
CA GLU A 206 2.44 18.29 2.80
C GLU A 206 2.88 16.98 2.13
N GLY A 207 2.24 16.59 1.02
CA GLY A 207 2.64 15.41 0.26
C GLY A 207 4.06 15.54 -0.31
N ALA A 208 4.43 16.71 -0.84
CA ALA A 208 5.77 16.98 -1.33
C ALA A 208 6.85 16.94 -0.24
N ARG A 209 6.52 17.38 1.01
CA ARG A 209 7.43 17.29 2.17
C ARG A 209 7.82 15.86 2.55
N ILE A 210 6.98 14.89 2.22
CA ILE A 210 7.26 13.47 2.42
C ILE A 210 7.68 12.74 1.14
N GLY A 211 7.96 13.49 0.05
CA GLY A 211 8.51 12.95 -1.19
C GLY A 211 7.50 12.47 -2.23
N LEU A 212 6.21 12.85 -2.10
CA LEU A 212 5.21 12.49 -3.10
C LEU A 212 5.17 13.50 -4.25
N THR A 213 4.88 13.00 -5.44
CA THR A 213 4.66 13.83 -6.65
C THR A 213 3.22 14.31 -6.74
N GLY A 214 2.99 15.44 -7.43
CA GLY A 214 1.65 15.98 -7.63
C GLY A 214 0.67 15.00 -8.29
N GLY A 215 1.14 14.06 -9.09
CA GLY A 215 0.31 13.00 -9.70
C GLY A 215 -0.33 12.03 -8.69
N ASN A 216 0.19 12.01 -7.47
CA ASN A 216 -0.25 11.13 -6.38
C ASN A 216 -0.87 11.90 -5.20
N ILE A 217 -1.06 13.20 -5.34
CA ILE A 217 -1.64 14.06 -4.32
C ILE A 217 -2.95 14.62 -4.84
N GLN A 218 -3.98 14.63 -4.02
CA GLN A 218 -5.26 15.28 -4.31
C GLN A 218 -5.69 16.10 -3.11
N ASN A 219 -6.11 17.34 -3.38
CA ASN A 219 -6.72 18.20 -2.37
C ASN A 219 -8.23 18.03 -2.35
N PHE A 220 -8.85 18.13 -1.20
CA PHE A 220 -10.30 18.24 -1.04
C PHE A 220 -10.66 19.25 0.05
N GLU A 221 -11.88 19.78 0.01
CA GLU A 221 -12.39 20.62 1.10
C GLU A 221 -13.12 19.75 2.13
N THR A 222 -13.17 20.17 3.39
CA THR A 222 -13.95 19.51 4.44
C THR A 222 -15.46 19.77 4.26
N SER A 223 -15.99 19.41 3.09
CA SER A 223 -17.40 19.40 2.76
C SER A 223 -17.80 18.04 2.22
N GLY A 224 -19.04 17.61 2.48
CA GLY A 224 -19.54 16.30 2.03
C GLY A 224 -19.43 16.11 0.52
N GLN A 225 -19.63 17.16 -0.27
CA GLN A 225 -19.52 17.10 -1.72
C GLN A 225 -18.06 16.89 -2.16
N SER A 226 -17.11 17.62 -1.60
CA SER A 226 -15.70 17.52 -1.96
C SER A 226 -15.10 16.17 -1.53
N ILE A 227 -15.49 15.66 -0.35
CA ILE A 227 -15.12 14.32 0.12
C ILE A 227 -15.65 13.24 -0.84
N ALA A 228 -16.91 13.35 -1.27
CA ALA A 228 -17.50 12.40 -2.23
C ALA A 228 -16.72 12.37 -3.56
N LEU A 229 -16.33 13.54 -4.09
CA LEU A 229 -15.52 13.64 -5.29
C LEU A 229 -14.10 13.06 -5.10
N ALA A 230 -13.48 13.28 -3.93
CA ALA A 230 -12.19 12.70 -3.60
C ALA A 230 -12.25 11.17 -3.55
N TYR A 231 -13.30 10.62 -2.94
CA TYR A 231 -13.53 9.17 -2.94
C TYR A 231 -13.83 8.62 -4.34
N ASP A 232 -14.58 9.33 -5.18
CA ASP A 232 -14.81 8.92 -6.58
C ASP A 232 -13.50 8.85 -7.37
N SER A 233 -12.68 9.88 -7.26
CA SER A 233 -11.36 9.92 -7.93
C SER A 233 -10.45 8.76 -7.48
N VAL A 234 -10.33 8.52 -6.17
CA VAL A 234 -9.49 7.44 -5.65
C VAL A 234 -10.08 6.06 -5.95
N SER A 235 -11.42 5.92 -6.04
CA SER A 235 -12.09 4.69 -6.45
C SER A 235 -11.71 4.30 -7.86
N ARG A 236 -11.86 5.22 -8.80
CA ARG A 236 -11.52 5.00 -10.22
C ARG A 236 -10.05 4.67 -10.39
N ALA A 237 -9.15 5.43 -9.78
CA ALA A 237 -7.72 5.19 -9.87
C ALA A 237 -7.30 3.85 -9.21
N THR A 238 -7.86 3.50 -8.05
CA THR A 238 -7.59 2.21 -7.39
C THR A 238 -8.12 1.03 -8.22
N LYS A 239 -9.30 1.19 -8.82
CA LYS A 239 -9.88 0.21 -9.72
C LYS A 239 -8.98 -0.07 -10.92
N GLU A 240 -8.48 0.99 -11.56
CA GLU A 240 -7.51 0.88 -12.65
C GLU A 240 -6.22 0.21 -12.16
N TYR A 241 -5.67 0.64 -11.02
CA TYR A 241 -4.47 0.06 -10.41
C TYR A 241 -4.63 -1.45 -10.17
N CYS A 242 -5.75 -1.88 -9.59
CA CYS A 242 -6.02 -3.29 -9.34
C CYS A 242 -6.14 -4.12 -10.63
N GLY A 243 -6.64 -3.52 -11.72
CA GLY A 243 -6.74 -4.17 -13.02
C GLY A 243 -5.42 -4.28 -13.80
N LYS A 244 -4.40 -3.51 -13.42
CA LYS A 244 -3.08 -3.50 -14.09
C LYS A 244 -2.23 -4.70 -13.71
N SER A 245 -1.33 -5.09 -14.62
CA SER A 245 -0.20 -5.98 -14.29
C SER A 245 0.85 -5.24 -13.45
N SER A 246 1.72 -5.98 -12.75
CA SER A 246 2.80 -5.39 -11.94
C SER A 246 3.67 -4.42 -12.75
N GLY A 247 4.01 -4.76 -13.99
CA GLY A 247 4.77 -3.88 -14.87
C GLY A 247 4.06 -2.56 -15.19
N GLN A 248 2.73 -2.58 -15.38
CA GLN A 248 1.94 -1.39 -15.67
C GLN A 248 1.70 -0.52 -14.42
N ARG A 249 1.74 -1.09 -13.21
CA ARG A 249 1.60 -0.34 -11.96
C ARG A 249 2.77 0.60 -11.68
N LYS A 250 3.92 0.39 -12.31
CA LYS A 250 5.10 1.26 -12.15
C LYS A 250 4.82 2.71 -12.54
N ASP A 251 3.96 2.95 -13.52
CA ASP A 251 3.58 4.31 -13.91
C ASP A 251 2.78 5.02 -12.82
N SER A 252 2.10 4.26 -11.95
CA SER A 252 1.32 4.79 -10.82
C SER A 252 2.18 5.28 -9.66
N ILE A 253 3.48 4.96 -9.62
CA ILE A 253 4.40 5.42 -8.56
C ILE A 253 4.45 6.95 -8.50
N SER A 254 4.34 7.62 -9.65
CA SER A 254 4.38 9.09 -9.73
C SER A 254 3.14 9.72 -10.35
N ASN A 255 2.21 8.94 -10.89
CA ASN A 255 1.01 9.43 -11.58
C ASN A 255 -0.18 8.50 -11.36
N PHE A 256 -0.54 8.27 -10.08
CA PHE A 256 -1.62 7.37 -9.70
C PHE A 256 -2.99 7.82 -10.21
N PHE A 257 -3.30 9.10 -10.05
CA PHE A 257 -4.61 9.62 -10.46
C PHE A 257 -4.78 9.73 -11.98
N GLY A 258 -3.70 9.87 -12.75
CA GLY A 258 -3.80 10.12 -14.19
C GLY A 258 -4.67 11.35 -14.47
N GLY A 259 -5.88 11.13 -15.03
CA GLY A 259 -6.86 12.18 -15.30
C GLY A 259 -8.04 12.23 -14.32
N PHE A 260 -8.01 11.46 -13.21
CA PHE A 260 -9.17 11.28 -12.33
C PHE A 260 -9.31 12.28 -11.16
N LYS A 261 -8.58 13.38 -11.17
CA LYS A 261 -8.63 14.38 -10.08
C LYS A 261 -9.84 15.32 -10.21
N GLU A 262 -11.02 14.85 -9.83
CA GLU A 262 -12.27 15.61 -9.97
C GLU A 262 -12.58 16.49 -8.74
N ALA A 263 -12.01 16.21 -7.56
CA ALA A 263 -12.25 17.00 -6.35
C ALA A 263 -11.53 18.37 -6.35
N GLU A 264 -10.58 18.55 -7.24
CA GLU A 264 -9.93 19.84 -7.46
C GLU A 264 -10.83 20.64 -8.40
N GLY A 265 -11.79 21.40 -7.82
CA GLY A 265 -12.70 22.24 -8.58
C GLY A 265 -11.90 23.09 -9.56
N GLY A 266 -12.16 22.92 -10.85
CA GLY A 266 -11.59 23.77 -11.88
C GLY A 266 -11.94 25.23 -11.60
N ASN A 267 -10.93 26.05 -11.41
CA ASN A 267 -11.01 27.51 -11.56
C ASN A 267 -11.20 27.82 -13.04
#